data_6b9d70f03ef4f27fdef168583c130ea2
#
_entry.id   6b9d70f03ef4f27fdef168583c130ea2
#
_cell.length_a   1.000
_cell.length_b   1.000
_cell.length_c   1.000
_cell.angle_alpha   90.00
_cell.angle_beta   90.00
_cell.angle_gamma   90.00
#
_symmetry.space_group_name_H-M   'P 1'
#
loop_
_entity.id
_entity.type
_entity.pdbx_description
1 polymer ?
#
loop_
_entity_poly.entity_id
_entity_poly.type
_entity_poly.pdbx_seq_one_letter_code
_entity_poly.pdbx_strand_id
1 'polypeptide(L)'
;MEMKGGYYPSVSFGTIEKPGVSDMWLNPKVFDDLSRFNSDNTAAVEMPIQYGGQTVQAVRIESRGVNTKHVYTYDRASGILLYLLTQAPSGTDIHQNILEFLSARYVELPWFNSQRPAWKLTTTSYSGTYTINIPGSYTTPTQMQVKITPTTSSLSWDYFKMTISQYGSIPRDNYNVTGVAQLNGPIWLPEKALDSLNKLQSIDQDPITNVVTSVSYIGELQDGTEAIMLQQTNGTYANQHVYDRKTGRLLYTKQMSPNSLDYNITELSIVGY
;
A
#
# COMPACT_ATOMS: atom_id res chain seq x y z
N MET A 1 -26.43 14.21 9.54
CA MET A 1 -26.33 12.76 9.84
C MET A 1 -24.87 12.38 9.62
N GLU A 2 -24.07 12.33 10.69
CA GLU A 2 -22.66 11.88 10.59
C GLU A 2 -22.65 10.38 10.35
N MET A 3 -22.36 9.94 9.13
CA MET A 3 -21.98 8.56 8.91
C MET A 3 -20.56 8.38 9.46
N LYS A 4 -20.44 7.79 10.63
CA LYS A 4 -19.17 7.23 11.07
C LYS A 4 -18.86 6.07 10.14
N GLY A 5 -18.08 6.33 9.10
CA GLY A 5 -17.54 5.31 8.22
C GLY A 5 -16.73 4.32 9.05
N GLY A 6 -16.92 3.02 8.81
CA GLY A 6 -16.12 2.00 9.47
C GLY A 6 -14.64 2.24 9.20
N TYR A 7 -13.83 2.18 10.25
CA TYR A 7 -12.39 2.29 10.17
C TYR A 7 -11.83 0.99 9.58
N TYR A 8 -11.24 1.07 8.39
CA TYR A 8 -10.51 -0.05 7.79
C TYR A 8 -9.03 0.28 7.82
N PRO A 9 -8.24 -0.34 8.70
CA PRO A 9 -6.81 -0.11 8.71
C PRO A 9 -6.18 -0.72 7.46
N SER A 10 -5.66 0.11 6.58
CA SER A 10 -4.74 -0.30 5.54
C SER A 10 -3.34 0.16 5.94
N VAL A 11 -2.41 -0.78 6.01
CA VAL A 11 -1.01 -0.43 6.24
C VAL A 11 -0.36 -0.21 4.87
N SER A 12 -0.01 1.03 4.58
CA SER A 12 0.78 1.37 3.39
C SER A 12 2.20 1.68 3.84
N PHE A 13 3.15 0.99 3.24
CA PHE A 13 4.58 1.29 3.41
C PHE A 13 5.07 2.01 2.14
N GLY A 14 5.80 3.09 2.31
CA GLY A 14 6.41 3.80 1.21
C GLY A 14 7.78 4.32 1.61
N THR A 15 8.78 4.06 0.79
CA THR A 15 10.04 4.79 0.77
C THR A 15 9.97 5.80 -0.36
N ILE A 16 10.22 7.08 -0.08
CA ILE A 16 10.07 8.14 -1.05
C ILE A 16 11.40 8.84 -1.21
N GLU A 17 11.93 8.78 -2.43
CA GLU A 17 13.09 9.59 -2.83
C GLU A 17 12.70 10.95 -3.42
N LYS A 18 11.42 11.13 -3.81
CA LYS A 18 10.91 12.42 -4.29
C LYS A 18 9.74 12.86 -3.45
N PRO A 19 9.70 14.12 -2.98
CA PRO A 19 8.59 14.62 -2.19
C PRO A 19 7.30 14.65 -3.04
N GLY A 20 6.30 13.93 -2.58
CA GLY A 20 4.92 14.00 -3.05
C GLY A 20 4.03 14.48 -1.92
N VAL A 21 3.05 15.33 -2.22
CA VAL A 21 2.14 15.91 -1.22
C VAL A 21 1.12 14.89 -0.69
N SER A 22 1.10 13.67 -1.22
CA SER A 22 0.14 12.61 -0.84
C SER A 22 0.72 11.55 0.09
N ASP A 23 1.95 11.71 0.54
CA ASP A 23 2.66 10.68 1.26
C ASP A 23 2.41 10.72 2.77
N MET A 24 2.35 9.56 3.39
CA MET A 24 2.21 9.44 4.85
C MET A 24 3.46 9.89 5.62
N TRP A 25 4.56 10.14 4.91
CA TRP A 25 5.79 10.62 5.48
C TRP A 25 6.55 11.49 4.46
N LEU A 26 7.04 12.63 4.90
CA LEU A 26 7.96 13.49 4.15
C LEU A 26 9.27 13.60 4.89
N ASN A 27 10.39 13.63 4.17
CA ASN A 27 11.68 13.89 4.80
C ASN A 27 11.63 15.28 5.51
N PRO A 28 11.87 15.36 6.83
CA PRO A 28 11.78 16.64 7.57
C PRO A 28 12.59 17.78 6.97
N LYS A 29 13.69 17.50 6.28
CA LYS A 29 14.50 18.50 5.59
C LYS A 29 13.76 19.26 4.48
N VAL A 30 12.69 18.70 3.91
CA VAL A 30 11.91 19.42 2.91
C VAL A 30 11.12 20.58 3.52
N PHE A 31 10.92 20.58 4.83
CA PHE A 31 10.25 21.64 5.57
C PHE A 31 11.18 22.80 5.94
N ASP A 32 12.48 22.71 5.67
CA ASP A 32 13.41 23.82 5.89
C ASP A 32 13.17 24.98 4.92
N ASP A 33 12.47 24.71 3.82
CA ASP A 33 12.08 25.71 2.84
C ASP A 33 10.63 25.46 2.38
N LEU A 34 9.67 26.04 3.10
CA LEU A 34 8.26 25.88 2.82
C LEU A 34 7.82 26.55 1.52
N SER A 35 8.62 27.48 0.95
CA SER A 35 8.29 28.12 -0.31
C SER A 35 8.17 27.13 -1.47
N ARG A 36 8.80 25.96 -1.36
CA ARG A 36 8.72 24.87 -2.35
C ARG A 36 7.32 24.28 -2.49
N PHE A 37 6.49 24.41 -1.48
CA PHE A 37 5.10 23.94 -1.51
C PHE A 37 4.12 25.02 -1.98
N ASN A 38 4.57 26.27 -2.14
CA ASN A 38 3.69 27.36 -2.49
C ASN A 38 3.52 27.45 -4.01
N SER A 39 2.27 27.51 -4.44
CA SER A 39 1.85 27.73 -5.82
C SER A 39 0.49 28.46 -5.79
N ASP A 40 -0.10 28.74 -6.95
CA ASP A 40 -1.43 29.36 -7.06
C ASP A 40 -2.50 28.58 -6.26
N ASN A 41 -2.33 27.28 -6.16
CA ASN A 41 -3.32 26.37 -5.56
C ASN A 41 -2.82 25.64 -4.32
N THR A 42 -1.60 25.89 -3.87
CA THR A 42 -1.01 25.18 -2.72
C THR A 42 -0.28 26.19 -1.82
N ALA A 43 -0.50 26.09 -0.52
CA ALA A 43 0.19 26.89 0.48
C ALA A 43 0.65 26.01 1.65
N ALA A 44 1.83 26.31 2.18
CA ALA A 44 2.37 25.63 3.35
C ALA A 44 2.67 26.63 4.47
N VAL A 45 2.38 26.26 5.70
CA VAL A 45 2.62 27.06 6.91
C VAL A 45 3.06 26.15 8.06
N GLU A 46 4.04 26.63 8.83
CA GLU A 46 4.42 26.02 10.11
C GLU A 46 3.56 26.59 11.22
N MET A 47 3.05 25.73 12.10
CA MET A 47 2.18 26.12 13.20
C MET A 47 2.20 25.10 14.34
N PRO A 48 2.04 25.53 15.60
CA PRO A 48 1.82 24.60 16.69
C PRO A 48 0.40 24.03 16.63
N ILE A 49 0.26 22.74 16.90
CA ILE A 49 -1.03 22.05 17.02
C ILE A 49 -1.07 21.22 18.30
N GLN A 50 -2.27 20.95 18.80
CA GLN A 50 -2.49 19.98 19.86
C GLN A 50 -2.68 18.60 19.22
N TYR A 51 -1.81 17.65 19.56
CA TYR A 51 -1.88 16.29 19.08
C TYR A 51 -1.46 15.29 20.16
N GLY A 52 -2.27 14.25 20.41
CA GLY A 52 -1.98 13.26 21.46
C GLY A 52 -1.81 13.86 22.86
N GLY A 53 -2.47 14.99 23.15
CA GLY A 53 -2.35 15.70 24.44
C GLY A 53 -1.08 16.55 24.60
N GLN A 54 -0.28 16.67 23.53
CA GLN A 54 0.95 17.49 23.51
C GLN A 54 0.87 18.58 22.45
N THR A 55 1.62 19.66 22.65
CA THR A 55 1.82 20.67 21.61
C THR A 55 3.00 20.24 20.73
N VAL A 56 2.75 19.99 19.43
CA VAL A 56 3.77 19.65 18.45
C VAL A 56 3.87 20.76 17.41
N GLN A 57 5.09 21.00 16.89
CA GLN A 57 5.28 21.87 15.75
C GLN A 57 4.93 21.09 14.49
N ALA A 58 4.00 21.59 13.71
CA ALA A 58 3.51 20.92 12.52
C ALA A 58 3.65 21.81 11.28
N VAL A 59 3.79 21.18 10.12
CA VAL A 59 3.69 21.82 8.81
C VAL A 59 2.36 21.44 8.19
N ARG A 60 1.53 22.44 7.98
CA ARG A 60 0.25 22.30 7.29
C ARG A 60 0.40 22.71 5.83
N ILE A 61 0.05 21.79 4.92
CA ILE A 61 0.05 22.03 3.48
C ILE A 61 -1.41 21.94 3.01
N GLU A 62 -1.92 23.03 2.47
CA GLU A 62 -3.26 23.10 1.91
C GLU A 62 -3.17 23.17 0.40
N SER A 63 -3.82 22.23 -0.30
CA SER A 63 -3.92 22.21 -1.78
C SER A 63 -5.37 22.28 -2.20
N ARG A 64 -5.67 23.12 -3.18
CA ARG A 64 -7.01 23.35 -3.73
C ARG A 64 -7.04 23.01 -5.21
N GLY A 65 -7.83 21.99 -5.57
CA GLY A 65 -8.22 21.73 -6.96
C GLY A 65 -9.47 22.51 -7.34
N VAL A 66 -9.98 22.30 -8.55
CA VAL A 66 -11.20 22.99 -9.05
C VAL A 66 -12.39 22.75 -8.12
N ASN A 67 -12.55 21.54 -7.62
CA ASN A 67 -13.64 21.13 -6.73
C ASN A 67 -13.17 20.32 -5.53
N THR A 68 -11.88 20.30 -5.25
CA THR A 68 -11.33 19.51 -4.15
C THR A 68 -10.44 20.37 -3.26
N LYS A 69 -10.43 20.05 -1.98
CA LYS A 69 -9.49 20.60 -1.01
C LYS A 69 -8.81 19.47 -0.27
N HIS A 70 -7.49 19.56 -0.19
CA HIS A 70 -6.67 18.64 0.59
C HIS A 70 -5.91 19.44 1.64
N VAL A 71 -5.93 18.98 2.88
CA VAL A 71 -5.15 19.56 3.97
C VAL A 71 -4.31 18.45 4.58
N TYR A 72 -3.02 18.54 4.42
CA TYR A 72 -2.02 17.66 5.00
C TYR A 72 -1.39 18.36 6.20
N THR A 73 -1.25 17.68 7.31
CA THR A 73 -0.58 18.20 8.50
C THR A 73 0.48 17.21 8.94
N TYR A 74 1.73 17.60 8.82
CA TYR A 74 2.89 16.77 9.16
C TYR A 74 3.53 17.24 10.46
N ASP A 75 4.01 16.31 11.28
CA ASP A 75 4.94 16.63 12.34
C ASP A 75 6.24 17.20 11.75
N ARG A 76 6.63 18.40 12.17
CA ARG A 76 7.81 19.11 11.66
C ARG A 76 9.10 18.34 11.89
N ALA A 77 9.21 17.65 13.02
CA ALA A 77 10.43 16.97 13.44
C ALA A 77 10.62 15.61 12.77
N SER A 78 9.55 14.81 12.70
CA SER A 78 9.62 13.43 12.15
C SER A 78 9.21 13.34 10.69
N GLY A 79 8.46 14.31 10.18
CA GLY A 79 7.87 14.28 8.84
C GLY A 79 6.66 13.35 8.71
N ILE A 80 6.18 12.79 9.81
CA ILE A 80 5.01 11.89 9.80
C ILE A 80 3.74 12.70 9.54
N LEU A 81 2.87 12.20 8.68
CA LEU A 81 1.54 12.75 8.45
C LEU A 81 0.68 12.51 9.69
N LEU A 82 0.30 13.57 10.40
CA LEU A 82 -0.55 13.52 11.58
C LEU A 82 -2.03 13.54 11.21
N TYR A 83 -2.36 14.28 10.15
CA TYR A 83 -3.75 14.51 9.75
C TYR A 83 -3.84 14.79 8.25
N LEU A 84 -4.81 14.17 7.59
CA LEU A 84 -5.21 14.46 6.22
C LEU A 84 -6.71 14.67 6.17
N LEU A 85 -7.13 15.82 5.64
CA LEU A 85 -8.51 16.09 5.27
C LEU A 85 -8.62 16.21 3.76
N THR A 86 -9.49 15.41 3.17
CA THR A 86 -9.90 15.56 1.76
C THR A 86 -11.36 15.95 1.71
N GLN A 87 -11.68 17.03 1.01
CA GLN A 87 -13.04 17.51 0.76
C GLN A 87 -13.33 17.52 -0.73
N ALA A 88 -14.48 17.00 -1.12
CA ALA A 88 -14.97 17.02 -2.49
C ALA A 88 -16.49 17.19 -2.51
N PRO A 89 -17.08 17.93 -3.48
CA PRO A 89 -18.52 18.03 -3.61
C PRO A 89 -19.13 16.69 -4.01
N SER A 90 -20.33 16.43 -3.51
CA SER A 90 -21.15 15.28 -3.88
C SER A 90 -22.61 15.73 -3.98
N GLY A 91 -23.05 16.10 -5.17
CA GLY A 91 -24.34 16.75 -5.37
C GLY A 91 -24.39 18.11 -4.65
N THR A 92 -25.34 18.28 -3.72
CA THR A 92 -25.47 19.49 -2.88
C THR A 92 -24.61 19.43 -1.60
N ASP A 93 -23.99 18.30 -1.31
CA ASP A 93 -23.26 18.06 -0.09
C ASP A 93 -21.74 18.11 -0.31
N ILE A 94 -20.98 18.18 0.78
CA ILE A 94 -19.52 18.05 0.78
C ILE A 94 -19.15 16.73 1.46
N HIS A 95 -18.54 15.83 0.69
CA HIS A 95 -17.92 14.66 1.25
C HIS A 95 -16.56 15.01 1.87
N GLN A 96 -16.32 14.52 3.09
CA GLN A 96 -15.07 14.66 3.80
C GLN A 96 -14.51 13.29 4.14
N ASN A 97 -13.25 13.06 3.79
CA ASN A 97 -12.48 11.94 4.27
C ASN A 97 -11.39 12.46 5.20
N ILE A 98 -11.31 11.89 6.39
CA ILE A 98 -10.32 12.24 7.40
C ILE A 98 -9.47 11.01 7.66
N LEU A 99 -8.15 11.19 7.61
CA LEU A 99 -7.16 10.23 8.05
C LEU A 99 -6.39 10.85 9.22
N GLU A 100 -6.31 10.15 10.34
CA GLU A 100 -5.56 10.57 11.51
C GLU A 100 -4.48 9.54 11.82
N PHE A 101 -3.29 10.02 12.17
CA PHE A 101 -2.21 9.17 12.62
C PHE A 101 -2.56 8.59 13.99
N LEU A 102 -2.41 7.29 14.16
CA LEU A 102 -2.65 6.63 15.45
C LEU A 102 -1.34 6.29 16.16
N SER A 103 -0.42 5.66 15.46
CA SER A 103 0.87 5.27 16.01
C SER A 103 1.85 4.94 14.90
N ALA A 104 3.14 4.98 15.21
CA ALA A 104 4.20 4.38 14.40
C ALA A 104 4.94 3.35 15.24
N ARG A 105 5.43 2.30 14.59
CA ARG A 105 6.28 1.29 15.21
C ARG A 105 7.42 0.92 14.28
N TYR A 106 8.50 0.51 14.84
CA TYR A 106 9.58 -0.10 14.08
C TYR A 106 9.22 -1.56 13.77
N VAL A 107 9.40 -1.96 12.51
CA VAL A 107 9.26 -3.34 12.07
C VAL A 107 10.62 -3.83 11.60
N GLU A 108 11.15 -4.85 12.24
CA GLU A 108 12.40 -5.49 11.84
C GLU A 108 12.09 -6.55 10.78
N LEU A 109 12.31 -6.21 9.52
CA LEU A 109 12.13 -7.15 8.42
C LEU A 109 13.39 -8.01 8.24
N PRO A 110 13.26 -9.33 8.09
CA PRO A 110 14.41 -10.22 7.84
C PRO A 110 15.24 -9.84 6.61
N TRP A 111 14.64 -9.10 5.70
CA TRP A 111 15.26 -8.65 4.44
C TRP A 111 15.61 -7.16 4.39
N PHE A 112 15.54 -6.42 5.49
CA PHE A 112 15.76 -4.97 5.49
C PHE A 112 17.11 -4.54 4.90
N ASN A 113 18.16 -5.33 5.11
CA ASN A 113 19.50 -5.09 4.57
C ASN A 113 19.76 -5.78 3.22
N SER A 114 18.74 -6.35 2.60
CA SER A 114 18.86 -7.00 1.31
C SER A 114 18.86 -5.96 0.18
N GLN A 115 19.32 -6.40 -0.99
CA GLN A 115 19.26 -5.60 -2.20
C GLN A 115 18.03 -5.97 -3.02
N ARG A 116 17.64 -5.08 -3.92
CA ARG A 116 16.67 -5.36 -4.98
C ARG A 116 17.11 -6.60 -5.77
N PRO A 117 16.16 -7.43 -6.26
CA PRO A 117 16.47 -8.56 -7.15
C PRO A 117 17.34 -8.14 -8.34
N ALA A 118 18.25 -9.02 -8.75
CA ALA A 118 19.18 -8.75 -9.85
C ALA A 118 18.49 -8.63 -11.22
N TRP A 119 17.33 -9.29 -11.39
CA TRP A 119 16.57 -9.22 -12.63
C TRP A 119 15.89 -7.85 -12.79
N LYS A 120 15.77 -7.40 -14.04
CA LYS A 120 15.04 -6.16 -14.34
C LYS A 120 13.55 -6.44 -14.39
N LEU A 121 12.77 -5.55 -13.73
CA LEU A 121 11.34 -5.54 -13.91
C LEU A 121 11.02 -5.23 -15.39
N THR A 122 10.36 -6.15 -16.05
CA THR A 122 9.82 -6.00 -17.42
C THR A 122 8.30 -5.89 -17.34
N THR A 123 7.67 -5.55 -18.44
CA THR A 123 6.20 -5.60 -18.49
C THR A 123 5.73 -7.00 -18.13
N THR A 124 4.98 -7.09 -17.04
CA THR A 124 4.45 -8.34 -16.49
C THR A 124 2.94 -8.27 -16.43
N SER A 125 2.26 -9.36 -16.75
CA SER A 125 0.81 -9.45 -16.71
C SER A 125 0.37 -10.49 -15.68
N TYR A 126 -0.71 -10.17 -14.99
CA TYR A 126 -1.43 -11.09 -14.10
C TYR A 126 -2.86 -11.22 -14.59
N SER A 127 -3.44 -12.40 -14.47
CA SER A 127 -4.84 -12.66 -14.75
C SER A 127 -5.51 -13.34 -13.55
N GLY A 128 -6.80 -13.14 -13.41
CA GLY A 128 -7.54 -13.75 -12.32
C GLY A 128 -8.95 -13.17 -12.18
N THR A 129 -9.44 -13.11 -10.97
CA THR A 129 -10.81 -12.72 -10.67
C THR A 129 -10.90 -11.67 -9.58
N TYR A 130 -11.95 -10.88 -9.67
CA TYR A 130 -12.42 -9.99 -8.63
C TYR A 130 -13.86 -10.40 -8.25
N THR A 131 -14.09 -10.63 -6.97
CA THR A 131 -15.38 -11.05 -6.42
C THR A 131 -15.83 -10.06 -5.35
N ILE A 132 -17.05 -9.57 -5.44
CA ILE A 132 -17.71 -8.82 -4.37
C ILE A 132 -18.62 -9.79 -3.65
N ASN A 133 -18.33 -10.10 -2.38
CA ASN A 133 -19.24 -10.88 -1.57
C ASN A 133 -20.34 -10.00 -0.97
N ILE A 134 -21.58 -10.43 -1.16
CA ILE A 134 -22.77 -9.81 -0.58
C ILE A 134 -23.53 -10.93 0.15
N PRO A 135 -23.71 -10.85 1.48
CA PRO A 135 -24.41 -11.87 2.25
C PRO A 135 -25.80 -12.17 1.66
N GLY A 136 -26.10 -13.44 1.47
CA GLY A 136 -27.38 -13.89 0.92
C GLY A 136 -27.57 -13.73 -0.60
N SER A 137 -26.54 -13.26 -1.32
CA SER A 137 -26.55 -13.12 -2.78
C SER A 137 -25.54 -14.05 -3.43
N TYR A 138 -25.91 -14.60 -4.59
CA TYR A 138 -24.92 -15.31 -5.42
C TYR A 138 -24.04 -14.29 -6.13
N THR A 139 -22.74 -14.37 -5.91
CA THR A 139 -21.75 -13.47 -6.53
C THR A 139 -20.98 -14.19 -7.61
N THR A 140 -20.96 -13.63 -8.82
CA THR A 140 -20.16 -14.16 -9.93
C THR A 140 -18.81 -13.47 -9.95
N PRO A 141 -17.68 -14.21 -9.92
CA PRO A 141 -16.38 -13.61 -10.07
C PRO A 141 -16.24 -12.89 -11.42
N THR A 142 -15.78 -11.66 -11.39
CA THR A 142 -15.49 -10.87 -12.59
C THR A 142 -14.05 -11.12 -13.02
N GLN A 143 -13.83 -11.39 -14.31
CA GLN A 143 -12.49 -11.55 -14.86
C GLN A 143 -11.71 -10.23 -14.74
N MET A 144 -10.46 -10.34 -14.32
CA MET A 144 -9.57 -9.21 -14.07
C MET A 144 -8.20 -9.48 -14.70
N GLN A 145 -7.61 -8.45 -15.29
CA GLN A 145 -6.23 -8.45 -15.75
C GLN A 145 -5.51 -7.27 -15.13
N VAL A 146 -4.26 -7.50 -14.72
CA VAL A 146 -3.39 -6.47 -14.20
C VAL A 146 -2.10 -6.49 -15.00
N LYS A 147 -1.82 -5.38 -15.70
CA LYS A 147 -0.58 -5.18 -16.43
C LYS A 147 0.32 -4.23 -15.66
N ILE A 148 1.53 -4.67 -15.37
CA ILE A 148 2.55 -3.90 -14.69
C ILE A 148 3.60 -3.46 -15.70
N THR A 149 3.83 -2.15 -15.77
CA THR A 149 4.80 -1.55 -16.67
C THR A 149 5.83 -0.79 -15.88
N PRO A 150 7.11 -1.16 -15.89
CA PRO A 150 8.15 -0.45 -15.15
C PRO A 150 8.30 0.97 -15.69
N THR A 151 8.56 1.91 -14.80
CA THR A 151 8.79 3.32 -15.12
C THR A 151 10.20 3.74 -14.73
N THR A 152 10.58 3.50 -13.49
CA THR A 152 11.90 3.86 -12.96
C THR A 152 12.33 2.83 -11.93
N SER A 153 13.64 2.56 -11.86
CA SER A 153 14.24 1.64 -10.89
C SER A 153 15.40 2.31 -10.16
N SER A 154 15.64 1.88 -8.92
CA SER A 154 16.84 2.20 -8.15
C SER A 154 17.50 0.92 -7.62
N LEU A 155 18.50 1.06 -6.75
CA LEU A 155 19.17 -0.09 -6.13
C LEU A 155 18.29 -0.82 -5.10
N SER A 156 17.25 -0.17 -4.61
CA SER A 156 16.40 -0.67 -3.52
C SER A 156 14.91 -0.73 -3.85
N TRP A 157 14.47 -0.18 -4.97
CA TRP A 157 13.06 -0.13 -5.35
C TRP A 157 12.82 -0.05 -6.85
N ASP A 158 11.59 -0.39 -7.27
CA ASP A 158 11.03 -0.16 -8.60
C ASP A 158 9.75 0.68 -8.49
N TYR A 159 9.65 1.71 -9.35
CA TYR A 159 8.42 2.47 -9.57
C TYR A 159 7.77 1.99 -10.87
N PHE A 160 6.47 1.75 -10.83
CA PHE A 160 5.76 1.16 -11.95
C PHE A 160 4.33 1.67 -12.08
N LYS A 161 3.84 1.61 -13.29
CA LYS A 161 2.43 1.80 -13.62
C LYS A 161 1.72 0.45 -13.60
N MET A 162 0.61 0.38 -12.89
CA MET A 162 -0.29 -0.77 -12.83
C MET A 162 -1.59 -0.42 -13.55
N THR A 163 -1.87 -1.06 -14.67
CA THR A 163 -3.13 -0.92 -15.40
C THR A 163 -4.04 -2.08 -15.03
N ILE A 164 -5.19 -1.77 -14.45
CA ILE A 164 -6.20 -2.74 -14.01
C ILE A 164 -7.34 -2.73 -15.02
N SER A 165 -7.66 -3.88 -15.60
CA SER A 165 -8.78 -4.08 -16.52
C SER A 165 -9.73 -5.12 -15.94
N GLN A 166 -10.98 -4.76 -15.81
CA GLN A 166 -12.08 -5.67 -15.40
C GLN A 166 -13.11 -5.73 -16.53
N TYR A 167 -13.74 -6.88 -16.70
CA TYR A 167 -14.78 -7.04 -17.70
C TYR A 167 -15.91 -5.99 -17.53
N GLY A 168 -16.22 -5.27 -18.61
CA GLY A 168 -17.27 -4.25 -18.60
C GLY A 168 -16.87 -2.90 -17.99
N SER A 169 -15.61 -2.70 -17.58
CA SER A 169 -15.14 -1.44 -17.03
C SER A 169 -14.01 -0.80 -17.86
N ILE A 170 -13.87 0.53 -17.73
CA ILE A 170 -12.74 1.25 -18.30
C ILE A 170 -11.48 0.88 -17.53
N PRO A 171 -10.36 0.54 -18.21
CA PRO A 171 -9.08 0.29 -17.55
C PRO A 171 -8.66 1.47 -16.65
N ARG A 172 -8.11 1.16 -15.47
CA ARG A 172 -7.63 2.16 -14.52
C ARG A 172 -6.13 2.03 -14.35
N ASP A 173 -5.47 3.16 -14.37
CA ASP A 173 -4.04 3.26 -14.14
C ASP A 173 -3.75 3.72 -12.71
N ASN A 174 -2.88 3.00 -12.02
CA ASN A 174 -2.34 3.35 -10.72
C ASN A 174 -0.81 3.32 -10.79
N TYR A 175 -0.16 4.19 -10.02
CA TYR A 175 1.29 4.19 -9.89
C TYR A 175 1.67 3.68 -8.51
N ASN A 176 2.63 2.77 -8.45
CA ASN A 176 3.03 2.08 -7.23
C ASN A 176 4.54 1.91 -7.16
N VAL A 177 5.02 1.66 -5.94
CA VAL A 177 6.42 1.33 -5.66
C VAL A 177 6.46 -0.08 -5.07
N THR A 178 7.47 -0.85 -5.41
CA THR A 178 7.90 -2.05 -4.69
C THR A 178 9.34 -1.87 -4.26
N GLY A 179 9.71 -2.28 -3.06
CA GLY A 179 11.05 -2.06 -2.52
C GLY A 179 11.42 -2.99 -1.38
N VAL A 180 12.68 -2.98 -1.01
CA VAL A 180 13.24 -3.83 0.06
C VAL A 180 12.66 -3.53 1.45
N ALA A 181 12.11 -2.34 1.65
CA ALA A 181 11.51 -1.94 2.93
C ALA A 181 10.03 -2.33 3.08
N GLN A 182 9.51 -3.19 2.21
CA GLN A 182 8.12 -3.63 2.25
C GLN A 182 7.95 -4.95 2.98
N LEU A 183 6.90 -5.07 3.79
CA LEU A 183 6.53 -6.31 4.49
C LEU A 183 6.09 -7.42 3.52
N ASN A 184 5.39 -7.04 2.46
CA ASN A 184 5.10 -7.88 1.30
C ASN A 184 5.19 -7.01 0.04
N GLY A 185 6.01 -7.42 -0.92
CA GLY A 185 6.16 -6.68 -2.17
C GLY A 185 5.03 -7.01 -3.15
N PRO A 186 4.42 -6.02 -3.82
CA PRO A 186 3.35 -6.28 -4.79
C PRO A 186 3.85 -6.94 -6.08
N ILE A 187 5.15 -7.02 -6.32
CA ILE A 187 5.74 -7.63 -7.51
C ILE A 187 6.92 -8.52 -7.16
N TRP A 188 7.72 -8.17 -6.17
CA TRP A 188 8.87 -8.94 -5.73
C TRP A 188 9.20 -8.70 -4.27
N LEU A 189 9.91 -9.66 -3.68
CA LEU A 189 10.68 -9.52 -2.45
C LEU A 189 12.16 -9.80 -2.76
N PRO A 190 13.10 -9.32 -1.92
CA PRO A 190 14.52 -9.65 -2.09
C PRO A 190 14.74 -11.16 -2.05
N GLU A 191 15.27 -11.74 -3.13
CA GLU A 191 15.47 -13.19 -3.27
C GLU A 191 16.33 -13.80 -2.15
N LYS A 192 17.44 -13.12 -1.81
CA LYS A 192 18.35 -13.58 -0.74
C LYS A 192 17.70 -13.63 0.64
N ALA A 193 16.69 -12.79 0.88
CA ALA A 193 15.96 -12.82 2.14
C ALA A 193 15.05 -14.05 2.23
N LEU A 194 14.45 -14.47 1.11
CA LEU A 194 13.55 -15.62 1.08
C LEU A 194 14.27 -16.92 1.44
N ASP A 195 15.57 -17.02 1.16
CA ASP A 195 16.37 -18.21 1.52
C ASP A 195 16.52 -18.41 3.03
N SER A 196 16.48 -17.34 3.81
CA SER A 196 16.61 -17.39 5.27
C SER A 196 15.29 -17.63 6.00
N LEU A 197 14.15 -17.58 5.32
CA LEU A 197 12.85 -17.75 5.93
C LEU A 197 12.50 -19.22 6.13
N ASN A 198 11.86 -19.53 7.26
CA ASN A 198 11.41 -20.85 7.63
C ASN A 198 9.89 -20.94 7.64
N LYS A 199 9.36 -22.13 7.32
CA LYS A 199 7.92 -22.38 7.40
C LYS A 199 7.40 -22.11 8.82
N LEU A 200 6.24 -21.47 8.90
CA LEU A 200 5.58 -21.03 10.13
C LEU A 200 6.31 -19.92 10.89
N GLN A 201 7.34 -19.32 10.31
CA GLN A 201 8.01 -18.17 10.90
C GLN A 201 7.05 -17.00 10.94
N SER A 202 6.83 -16.42 12.12
CA SER A 202 6.19 -15.10 12.25
C SER A 202 7.20 -14.03 11.89
N ILE A 203 6.79 -13.12 11.00
CA ILE A 203 7.62 -12.02 10.52
C ILE A 203 7.24 -10.74 11.28
N ASP A 204 5.94 -10.52 11.45
CA ASP A 204 5.41 -9.31 12.06
C ASP A 204 4.02 -9.56 12.65
N GLN A 205 3.67 -8.82 13.70
CA GLN A 205 2.32 -8.72 14.23
C GLN A 205 1.98 -7.24 14.48
N ASP A 206 0.93 -6.77 13.82
CA ASP A 206 0.43 -5.42 14.02
C ASP A 206 -0.40 -5.35 15.32
N PRO A 207 0.00 -4.55 16.31
CA PRO A 207 -0.67 -4.51 17.61
C PRO A 207 -2.04 -3.80 17.56
N ILE A 208 -2.34 -3.05 16.50
CA ILE A 208 -3.61 -2.31 16.36
C ILE A 208 -4.66 -3.21 15.69
N THR A 209 -4.29 -3.83 14.57
CA THR A 209 -5.19 -4.63 13.74
C THR A 209 -5.18 -6.11 14.11
N ASN A 210 -4.18 -6.54 14.91
CA ASN A 210 -3.86 -7.94 15.20
C ASN A 210 -3.55 -8.76 13.94
N VAL A 211 -3.18 -8.10 12.83
CA VAL A 211 -2.74 -8.79 11.63
C VAL A 211 -1.37 -9.40 11.87
N VAL A 212 -1.28 -10.70 11.68
CA VAL A 212 -0.01 -11.45 11.73
C VAL A 212 0.47 -11.71 10.32
N THR A 213 1.71 -11.35 10.03
CA THR A 213 2.40 -11.74 8.80
C THR A 213 3.34 -12.90 9.10
N SER A 214 3.17 -13.99 8.37
CA SER A 214 3.95 -15.22 8.58
C SER A 214 4.23 -15.94 7.28
N VAL A 215 5.22 -16.84 7.32
CA VAL A 215 5.51 -17.80 6.24
C VAL A 215 4.59 -18.99 6.40
N SER A 216 3.60 -19.14 5.51
CA SER A 216 2.60 -20.21 5.60
C SER A 216 2.97 -21.44 4.78
N TYR A 217 3.80 -21.29 3.75
CA TYR A 217 4.23 -22.40 2.89
C TYR A 217 5.64 -22.16 2.37
N ILE A 218 6.41 -23.23 2.29
CA ILE A 218 7.67 -23.34 1.52
C ILE A 218 7.65 -24.71 0.84
N GLY A 219 7.85 -24.76 -0.47
CA GLY A 219 7.87 -26.01 -1.22
C GLY A 219 7.81 -25.78 -2.74
N GLU A 220 7.66 -26.87 -3.46
CA GLU A 220 7.50 -26.88 -4.91
C GLU A 220 6.03 -26.71 -5.32
N LEU A 221 5.77 -25.92 -6.35
CA LEU A 221 4.50 -25.84 -7.07
C LEU A 221 4.39 -27.01 -8.07
N GLN A 222 3.23 -27.18 -8.69
CA GLN A 222 2.97 -28.27 -9.65
C GLN A 222 3.89 -28.24 -10.89
N ASP A 223 4.41 -27.08 -11.24
CA ASP A 223 5.34 -26.86 -12.35
C ASP A 223 6.83 -27.02 -11.96
N GLY A 224 7.11 -27.41 -10.72
CA GLY A 224 8.47 -27.56 -10.18
C GLY A 224 9.11 -26.27 -9.68
N THR A 225 8.39 -25.14 -9.69
CA THR A 225 8.90 -23.87 -9.16
C THR A 225 8.98 -23.92 -7.64
N GLU A 226 10.16 -23.67 -7.07
CA GLU A 226 10.32 -23.48 -5.63
C GLU A 226 9.66 -22.18 -5.18
N ALA A 227 8.69 -22.28 -4.30
CA ALA A 227 7.88 -21.14 -3.88
C ALA A 227 7.83 -20.96 -2.37
N ILE A 228 7.63 -19.72 -1.97
CA ILE A 228 7.34 -19.33 -0.58
C ILE A 228 6.06 -18.51 -0.55
N MET A 229 5.18 -18.81 0.40
CA MET A 229 3.95 -18.07 0.61
C MET A 229 4.01 -17.27 1.91
N LEU A 230 3.86 -15.98 1.81
CA LEU A 230 3.59 -15.09 2.94
C LEU A 230 2.08 -14.92 3.09
N GLN A 231 1.62 -15.03 4.32
CA GLN A 231 0.22 -14.85 4.68
C GLN A 231 0.08 -13.75 5.72
N GLN A 232 -0.88 -12.86 5.50
CA GLN A 232 -1.31 -11.86 6.46
C GLN A 232 -2.73 -12.17 6.89
N THR A 233 -2.94 -12.40 8.17
CA THR A 233 -4.26 -12.74 8.70
C THR A 233 -4.49 -12.17 10.09
N ASN A 234 -5.74 -11.82 10.38
CA ASN A 234 -6.21 -11.49 11.74
C ASN A 234 -7.29 -12.47 12.23
N GLY A 235 -7.42 -13.63 11.56
CA GLY A 235 -8.45 -14.61 11.85
C GLY A 235 -9.78 -14.39 11.10
N THR A 236 -10.06 -13.19 10.64
CA THR A 236 -11.29 -12.85 9.87
C THR A 236 -11.03 -12.87 8.37
N TYR A 237 -9.88 -12.42 7.93
CA TYR A 237 -9.46 -12.44 6.53
C TYR A 237 -8.00 -12.87 6.42
N ALA A 238 -7.62 -13.31 5.23
CA ALA A 238 -6.25 -13.68 4.93
C ALA A 238 -5.83 -13.15 3.55
N ASN A 239 -4.73 -12.42 3.51
CA ASN A 239 -4.05 -12.08 2.29
C ASN A 239 -2.89 -13.05 2.09
N GLN A 240 -2.70 -13.53 0.86
CA GLN A 240 -1.67 -14.51 0.51
C GLN A 240 -0.87 -13.98 -0.68
N HIS A 241 0.44 -14.09 -0.58
CA HIS A 241 1.37 -13.71 -1.63
C HIS A 241 2.38 -14.84 -1.82
N VAL A 242 2.39 -15.43 -3.01
CA VAL A 242 3.31 -16.51 -3.37
C VAL A 242 4.42 -15.94 -4.24
N TYR A 243 5.65 -16.14 -3.81
CA TYR A 243 6.84 -15.70 -4.52
C TYR A 243 7.67 -16.89 -4.98
N ASP A 244 8.24 -16.77 -6.17
CA ASP A 244 9.34 -17.65 -6.59
C ASP A 244 10.52 -17.44 -5.64
N ARG A 245 10.96 -18.51 -4.99
CA ARG A 245 12.02 -18.44 -3.98
C ARG A 245 13.37 -18.06 -4.57
N LYS A 246 13.65 -18.44 -5.82
CA LYS A 246 14.92 -18.17 -6.51
C LYS A 246 15.04 -16.74 -7.00
N THR A 247 13.92 -16.17 -7.46
CA THR A 247 13.93 -14.85 -8.11
C THR A 247 13.29 -13.76 -7.25
N GLY A 248 12.55 -14.13 -6.21
CA GLY A 248 11.75 -13.19 -5.41
C GLY A 248 10.51 -12.65 -6.11
N ARG A 249 10.21 -13.08 -7.36
CA ARG A 249 9.08 -12.56 -8.15
C ARG A 249 7.74 -13.04 -7.60
N LEU A 250 6.77 -12.15 -7.53
CA LEU A 250 5.39 -12.52 -7.16
C LEU A 250 4.77 -13.38 -8.28
N LEU A 251 4.34 -14.58 -7.92
CA LEU A 251 3.67 -15.53 -8.82
C LEU A 251 2.16 -15.48 -8.69
N TYR A 252 1.68 -15.33 -7.46
CA TYR A 252 0.27 -15.35 -7.14
C TYR A 252 -0.03 -14.45 -5.95
N THR A 253 -1.19 -13.82 -5.99
CA THR A 253 -1.72 -13.09 -4.85
C THR A 253 -3.21 -13.33 -4.70
N LYS A 254 -3.65 -13.49 -3.45
CA LYS A 254 -5.05 -13.45 -3.05
C LYS A 254 -5.19 -12.41 -1.96
N GLN A 255 -6.04 -11.43 -2.19
CA GLN A 255 -6.30 -10.35 -1.26
C GLN A 255 -7.77 -10.31 -0.90
N MET A 256 -8.04 -10.21 0.39
CA MET A 256 -9.38 -10.03 0.93
C MET A 256 -9.45 -8.62 1.53
N SER A 257 -10.38 -7.82 1.05
CA SER A 257 -10.60 -6.46 1.54
C SER A 257 -12.01 -6.35 2.11
N PRO A 258 -12.18 -5.94 3.38
CA PRO A 258 -13.51 -5.73 3.94
C PRO A 258 -14.31 -4.71 3.10
N ASN A 259 -15.58 -4.91 2.97
CA ASN A 259 -16.53 -3.94 2.42
C ASN A 259 -17.66 -3.68 3.43
N SER A 260 -18.63 -2.84 3.08
CA SER A 260 -19.71 -2.47 3.99
C SER A 260 -20.65 -3.63 4.37
N LEU A 261 -20.61 -4.73 3.64
CA LEU A 261 -21.51 -5.87 3.80
C LEU A 261 -20.79 -7.15 4.21
N ASP A 262 -19.59 -7.38 3.63
CA ASP A 262 -18.75 -8.55 3.90
C ASP A 262 -17.30 -8.25 3.46
N TYR A 263 -16.83 -8.79 2.34
CA TYR A 263 -15.50 -8.50 1.79
C TYR A 263 -15.42 -8.72 0.27
N ASN A 264 -14.44 -8.06 -0.34
CA ASN A 264 -14.07 -8.27 -1.73
C ASN A 264 -12.86 -9.20 -1.79
N ILE A 265 -12.82 -10.08 -2.78
CA ILE A 265 -11.68 -10.97 -3.04
C ILE A 265 -11.07 -10.59 -4.38
N THR A 266 -9.77 -10.34 -4.39
CA THR A 266 -8.95 -10.24 -5.60
C THR A 266 -7.99 -11.41 -5.62
N GLU A 267 -8.00 -12.19 -6.70
CA GLU A 267 -7.14 -13.36 -6.89
C GLU A 267 -6.48 -13.30 -8.26
N LEU A 268 -5.14 -13.23 -8.29
CA LEU A 268 -4.35 -13.01 -9.50
C LEU A 268 -3.18 -13.98 -9.57
N SER A 269 -2.92 -14.50 -10.76
CA SER A 269 -1.74 -15.30 -11.09
C SER A 269 -0.95 -14.67 -12.22
N ILE A 270 0.37 -14.83 -12.20
CA ILE A 270 1.25 -14.35 -13.26
C ILE A 270 0.93 -15.06 -14.58
N VAL A 271 1.06 -14.36 -15.69
CA VAL A 271 0.85 -14.90 -17.04
C VAL A 271 2.18 -15.05 -17.74
N GLY A 272 2.47 -16.27 -18.26
CA GLY A 272 3.67 -16.53 -19.04
C GLY A 272 4.97 -16.52 -18.23
N TYR A 273 4.93 -17.09 -17.05
CA TYR A 273 6.10 -17.29 -16.18
C TYR A 273 6.90 -18.52 -16.61
#